data_12cdd6fb49931f5b2afd9f215f092a2c
#
_entry.id   12cdd6fb49931f5b2afd9f215f092a2c
#
_cell.length_a   1.000
_cell.length_b   1.000
_cell.length_c   1.000
_cell.angle_alpha   90.00
_cell.angle_beta   90.00
_cell.angle_gamma   90.00
#
_symmetry.space_group_name_H-M   'P 1'
#
loop_
_entity.id
_entity.type
_entity.pdbx_description
1 polymer ?
#
loop_
_entity_poly.entity_id
_entity_poly.type
_entity_poly.pdbx_seq_one_letter_code
_entity_poly.pdbx_strand_id
1 'polypeptide(L)'
;TETAKDPVTGAEVLISPMKLLGPTSRRGTEVHFLPDTQIFEQITEFNYDTLLSRLRELSFLNSGVLIELKDQRTAHEAQLLTDKGLVAYVQFKNQSRTVLHQKIFHAKETVYENGIPIEVEIAMQWQDGYSEVLSAYTNNIPQRDGGTHVTGLRMAMTRVLKNYISANEIGKKSGSKKADIDPEGDDMREGLTLSLIHISEPT
;
A
#
# COMPACT_ATOMS: atom_id res chain seq x y z
N THR A 1 34.66 6.20 -14.85
CA THR A 1 34.48 6.66 -13.46
C THR A 1 35.14 8.01 -13.30
N GLU A 2 34.42 9.00 -12.84
CA GLU A 2 34.90 10.33 -12.54
C GLU A 2 34.77 10.56 -11.02
N THR A 3 35.54 11.48 -10.48
CA THR A 3 35.39 11.90 -9.08
C THR A 3 34.56 13.18 -9.03
N ALA A 4 33.61 13.23 -8.10
CA ALA A 4 32.92 14.47 -7.75
C ALA A 4 32.93 14.66 -6.24
N LYS A 5 32.78 15.92 -5.80
CA LYS A 5 32.65 16.21 -4.37
C LYS A 5 31.20 15.96 -3.93
N ASP A 6 31.05 15.17 -2.90
CA ASP A 6 29.76 14.99 -2.21
C ASP A 6 29.30 16.35 -1.66
N PRO A 7 28.12 16.84 -2.00
CA PRO A 7 27.66 18.19 -1.61
C PRO A 7 27.39 18.32 -0.10
N VAL A 8 27.26 17.21 0.64
CA VAL A 8 27.01 17.20 2.08
C VAL A 8 28.29 17.04 2.89
N THR A 9 29.13 16.09 2.50
CA THR A 9 30.37 15.76 3.25
C THR A 9 31.60 16.44 2.72
N GLY A 10 31.58 16.93 1.48
CA GLY A 10 32.74 17.50 0.78
C GLY A 10 33.82 16.47 0.37
N ALA A 11 33.61 15.19 0.66
CA ALA A 11 34.50 14.11 0.32
C ALA A 11 34.53 13.86 -1.20
N GLU A 12 35.67 13.44 -1.75
CA GLU A 12 35.74 12.96 -3.14
C GLU A 12 35.11 11.56 -3.21
N VAL A 13 34.06 11.43 -4.02
CA VAL A 13 33.35 10.16 -4.28
C VAL A 13 33.50 9.81 -5.77
N LEU A 14 33.63 8.51 -6.02
CA LEU A 14 33.62 7.99 -7.39
C LEU A 14 32.18 8.03 -7.91
N ILE A 15 32.00 8.72 -9.04
CA ILE A 15 30.72 8.76 -9.75
C ILE A 15 30.85 8.13 -11.13
N SER A 16 29.77 7.56 -11.62
CA SER A 16 29.62 7.17 -13.01
C SER A 16 28.59 8.10 -13.65
N PRO A 17 29.01 9.12 -14.41
CA PRO A 17 28.06 10.08 -14.98
C PRO A 17 27.10 9.38 -15.95
N MET A 18 25.88 9.91 -16.04
CA MET A 18 24.92 9.45 -17.04
C MET A 18 25.46 9.63 -18.45
N LYS A 19 25.37 8.57 -19.26
CA LYS A 19 25.69 8.61 -20.67
C LYS A 19 24.42 8.62 -21.49
N LEU A 20 24.29 9.58 -22.38
CA LEU A 20 23.24 9.58 -23.38
C LEU A 20 23.56 8.52 -24.44
N LEU A 21 22.74 7.47 -24.54
CA LEU A 21 22.94 6.38 -25.49
C LEU A 21 22.25 6.63 -26.84
N GLY A 22 21.21 7.45 -26.87
CA GLY A 22 20.47 7.81 -28.08
C GLY A 22 18.95 7.88 -27.86
N PRO A 23 18.20 8.18 -28.93
CA PRO A 23 16.74 8.21 -28.87
C PRO A 23 16.17 6.80 -28.64
N THR A 24 15.10 6.71 -27.84
CA THR A 24 14.39 5.46 -27.57
C THR A 24 12.88 5.70 -27.58
N SER A 25 12.11 4.72 -28.06
CA SER A 25 10.65 4.68 -27.92
C SER A 25 10.21 3.97 -26.61
N ARG A 26 11.14 3.35 -25.89
CA ARG A 26 10.85 2.66 -24.62
C ARG A 26 10.90 3.63 -23.47
N ARG A 27 9.98 3.45 -22.50
CA ARG A 27 9.96 4.18 -21.22
C ARG A 27 10.08 3.19 -20.09
N GLY A 28 10.89 3.51 -19.10
CA GLY A 28 11.10 2.65 -17.94
C GLY A 28 12.47 2.83 -17.32
N THR A 29 12.69 2.11 -16.24
CA THR A 29 13.96 2.06 -15.51
C THR A 29 14.40 0.61 -15.39
N GLU A 30 15.66 0.36 -15.66
CA GLU A 30 16.28 -0.94 -15.46
C GLU A 30 17.45 -0.76 -14.49
N VAL A 31 17.46 -1.55 -13.41
CA VAL A 31 18.48 -1.46 -12.36
C VAL A 31 19.16 -2.81 -12.22
N HIS A 32 20.49 -2.82 -12.36
CA HIS A 32 21.32 -3.99 -12.13
C HIS A 32 22.22 -3.73 -10.92
N PHE A 33 22.24 -4.65 -9.98
CA PHE A 33 23.17 -4.60 -8.86
C PHE A 33 23.57 -6.01 -8.43
N LEU A 34 24.74 -6.10 -7.83
CA LEU A 34 25.23 -7.31 -7.18
C LEU A 34 25.42 -7.01 -5.70
N PRO A 35 24.74 -7.72 -4.79
CA PRO A 35 24.95 -7.54 -3.35
C PRO A 35 26.40 -7.86 -2.98
N ASP A 36 27.00 -7.01 -2.16
CA ASP A 36 28.34 -7.24 -1.63
C ASP A 36 28.29 -8.40 -0.62
N THR A 37 29.03 -9.48 -0.93
CA THR A 37 29.07 -10.70 -0.09
C THR A 37 29.77 -10.48 1.25
N GLN A 38 30.54 -9.40 1.42
CA GLN A 38 31.15 -9.03 2.70
C GLN A 38 30.10 -8.38 3.65
N ILE A 39 29.08 -7.72 3.07
CA ILE A 39 27.99 -7.10 3.84
C ILE A 39 26.84 -8.08 4.02
N PHE A 40 26.53 -8.84 2.98
CA PHE A 40 25.39 -9.79 2.94
C PHE A 40 25.89 -11.24 3.02
N GLU A 41 26.59 -11.57 4.09
CA GLU A 41 27.28 -12.87 4.28
C GLU A 41 26.36 -14.08 4.22
N GLN A 42 25.09 -13.93 4.63
CA GLN A 42 24.12 -15.02 4.71
C GLN A 42 23.19 -15.16 3.50
N ILE A 43 23.18 -14.16 2.60
CA ILE A 43 22.29 -14.14 1.44
C ILE A 43 23.12 -14.29 0.18
N THR A 44 23.20 -15.54 -0.30
CA THR A 44 23.92 -15.85 -1.55
C THR A 44 23.01 -15.82 -2.78
N GLU A 45 21.69 -15.93 -2.59
CA GLU A 45 20.70 -15.99 -3.67
C GLU A 45 19.41 -15.25 -3.33
N PHE A 46 18.83 -14.61 -4.35
CA PHE A 46 17.48 -14.04 -4.23
C PHE A 46 16.43 -15.14 -4.25
N ASN A 47 15.43 -15.02 -3.34
CA ASN A 47 14.27 -15.88 -3.34
C ASN A 47 13.20 -15.30 -4.28
N TYR A 48 12.82 -16.05 -5.31
CA TYR A 48 11.86 -15.63 -6.32
C TYR A 48 10.48 -15.32 -5.74
N ASP A 49 9.96 -16.16 -4.85
CA ASP A 49 8.61 -15.98 -4.29
C ASP A 49 8.52 -14.74 -3.39
N THR A 50 9.59 -14.47 -2.64
CA THR A 50 9.68 -13.26 -1.82
C THR A 50 9.67 -12.01 -2.70
N LEU A 51 10.44 -12.00 -3.78
CA LEU A 51 10.46 -10.88 -4.74
C LEU A 51 9.11 -10.74 -5.44
N LEU A 52 8.54 -11.85 -5.93
CA LEU A 52 7.24 -11.87 -6.60
C LEU A 52 6.13 -11.31 -5.70
N SER A 53 6.12 -11.72 -4.43
CA SER A 53 5.15 -11.21 -3.46
C SER A 53 5.27 -9.71 -3.27
N ARG A 54 6.49 -9.19 -3.10
CA ARG A 54 6.73 -7.75 -2.93
C ARG A 54 6.45 -6.94 -4.19
N LEU A 55 6.86 -7.44 -5.35
CA LEU A 55 6.59 -6.76 -6.63
C LEU A 55 5.10 -6.75 -6.96
N ARG A 56 4.37 -7.81 -6.61
CA ARG A 56 2.91 -7.84 -6.74
C ARG A 56 2.25 -6.78 -5.86
N GLU A 57 2.69 -6.63 -4.63
CA GLU A 57 2.22 -5.57 -3.74
C GLU A 57 2.48 -4.18 -4.36
N LEU A 58 3.71 -3.94 -4.85
CA LEU A 58 4.07 -2.69 -5.52
C LEU A 58 3.24 -2.43 -6.78
N SER A 59 2.85 -3.45 -7.54
CA SER A 59 2.00 -3.28 -8.72
C SER A 59 0.59 -2.78 -8.36
N PHE A 60 0.06 -3.15 -7.20
CA PHE A 60 -1.20 -2.61 -6.71
C PHE A 60 -1.07 -1.16 -6.22
N LEU A 61 0.07 -0.80 -5.62
CA LEU A 61 0.31 0.56 -5.13
C LEU A 61 0.65 1.54 -6.27
N ASN A 62 1.14 1.02 -7.40
CA ASN A 62 1.52 1.82 -8.58
C ASN A 62 0.70 1.40 -9.81
N SER A 63 -0.57 1.75 -9.79
CA SER A 63 -1.51 1.43 -10.86
C SER A 63 -1.00 1.89 -12.24
N GLY A 64 -1.11 1.01 -13.24
CA GLY A 64 -0.67 1.28 -14.61
C GLY A 64 0.82 1.04 -14.89
N VAL A 65 1.62 0.68 -13.88
CA VAL A 65 3.02 0.32 -14.06
C VAL A 65 3.16 -1.18 -14.32
N LEU A 66 3.73 -1.56 -15.47
CA LEU A 66 4.10 -2.93 -15.76
C LEU A 66 5.40 -3.29 -15.04
N ILE A 67 5.36 -4.32 -14.21
CA ILE A 67 6.52 -4.88 -13.53
C ILE A 67 6.77 -6.29 -14.10
N GLU A 68 7.96 -6.52 -14.62
CA GLU A 68 8.38 -7.83 -15.11
C GLU A 68 9.43 -8.41 -14.17
N LEU A 69 9.22 -9.62 -13.70
CA LEU A 69 10.18 -10.39 -12.91
C LEU A 69 10.58 -11.63 -13.70
N LYS A 70 11.89 -11.83 -13.92
CA LYS A 70 12.45 -13.00 -14.61
C LYS A 70 13.55 -13.61 -13.77
N ASP A 71 13.44 -14.89 -13.48
CA ASP A 71 14.50 -15.67 -12.87
C ASP A 71 15.21 -16.49 -13.94
N GLN A 72 16.42 -16.05 -14.31
CA GLN A 72 17.22 -16.70 -15.35
C GLN A 72 17.73 -18.09 -14.94
N ARG A 73 17.73 -18.43 -13.64
CA ARG A 73 18.19 -19.73 -13.12
C ARG A 73 17.15 -20.81 -13.34
N THR A 74 15.87 -20.48 -13.19
CA THR A 74 14.75 -21.44 -13.20
C THR A 74 13.76 -21.23 -14.34
N ALA A 75 13.99 -20.21 -15.18
CA ALA A 75 13.09 -19.79 -16.26
C ALA A 75 11.68 -19.38 -15.77
N HIS A 76 11.52 -19.05 -14.48
CA HIS A 76 10.28 -18.50 -13.97
C HIS A 76 10.14 -17.03 -14.40
N GLU A 77 8.97 -16.69 -14.94
CA GLU A 77 8.64 -15.33 -15.33
C GLU A 77 7.28 -14.92 -14.76
N ALA A 78 7.14 -13.66 -14.39
CA ALA A 78 5.89 -13.05 -14.00
C ALA A 78 5.77 -11.65 -14.57
N GLN A 79 4.58 -11.30 -15.05
CA GLN A 79 4.21 -9.95 -15.44
C GLN A 79 3.10 -9.47 -14.50
N LEU A 80 3.32 -8.32 -13.88
CA LEU A 80 2.45 -7.74 -12.88
C LEU A 80 2.00 -6.37 -13.39
N LEU A 81 0.74 -6.28 -13.73
CA LEU A 81 0.09 -5.05 -14.16
C LEU A 81 -1.30 -4.99 -13.54
N THR A 82 -1.64 -3.87 -12.94
CA THR A 82 -2.98 -3.60 -12.46
C THR A 82 -3.38 -2.16 -12.78
N ASP A 83 -4.62 -1.97 -13.15
CA ASP A 83 -5.25 -0.66 -13.43
C ASP A 83 -6.25 -0.23 -12.35
N LYS A 84 -6.56 -1.13 -11.40
CA LYS A 84 -7.53 -0.89 -10.31
C LYS A 84 -6.90 -0.58 -8.95
N GLY A 85 -5.58 -0.49 -8.87
CA GLY A 85 -4.87 -0.03 -7.67
C GLY A 85 -5.28 -0.76 -6.39
N LEU A 86 -5.59 0.00 -5.33
CA LEU A 86 -5.97 -0.54 -4.03
C LEU A 86 -7.24 -1.38 -4.05
N VAL A 87 -8.16 -1.13 -4.98
CA VAL A 87 -9.37 -1.96 -5.13
C VAL A 87 -8.98 -3.39 -5.52
N ALA A 88 -8.08 -3.54 -6.50
CA ALA A 88 -7.56 -4.85 -6.89
C ALA A 88 -6.76 -5.51 -5.76
N TYR A 89 -6.07 -4.72 -4.95
CA TYR A 89 -5.34 -5.24 -3.80
C TYR A 89 -6.25 -5.83 -2.72
N VAL A 90 -7.31 -5.13 -2.34
CA VAL A 90 -8.33 -5.64 -1.40
C VAL A 90 -9.00 -6.89 -1.97
N GLN A 91 -9.33 -6.89 -3.26
CA GLN A 91 -9.88 -8.06 -3.95
C GLN A 91 -8.92 -9.25 -3.90
N PHE A 92 -7.64 -9.03 -4.15
CA PHE A 92 -6.60 -10.05 -4.04
C PHE A 92 -6.47 -10.61 -2.62
N LYS A 93 -6.50 -9.75 -1.60
CA LYS A 93 -6.44 -10.18 -0.18
C LYS A 93 -7.66 -11.03 0.22
N ASN A 94 -8.81 -10.78 -0.38
CA ASN A 94 -10.06 -11.48 -0.09
C ASN A 94 -10.35 -12.66 -1.02
N GLN A 95 -9.47 -13.00 -1.98
CA GLN A 95 -9.73 -14.03 -2.99
C GLN A 95 -10.04 -15.43 -2.41
N SER A 96 -9.55 -15.75 -1.20
CA SER A 96 -9.78 -17.00 -0.48
C SER A 96 -10.75 -16.86 0.68
N ARG A 97 -11.53 -15.76 0.75
CA ARG A 97 -12.43 -15.43 1.86
C ARG A 97 -13.84 -15.19 1.34
N THR A 98 -14.83 -15.40 2.19
CA THR A 98 -16.21 -15.06 1.88
C THR A 98 -16.46 -13.59 2.19
N VAL A 99 -16.72 -12.78 1.17
CA VAL A 99 -17.02 -11.37 1.35
C VAL A 99 -18.48 -11.14 1.71
N LEU A 100 -18.74 -10.22 2.63
CA LEU A 100 -20.10 -9.89 3.07
C LEU A 100 -20.84 -8.98 2.09
N HIS A 101 -20.14 -8.31 1.21
CA HIS A 101 -20.70 -7.46 0.15
C HIS A 101 -19.79 -7.41 -1.08
N GLN A 102 -20.38 -7.32 -2.27
CA GLN A 102 -19.63 -7.37 -3.53
C GLN A 102 -18.84 -6.10 -3.82
N LYS A 103 -19.42 -4.93 -3.49
CA LYS A 103 -18.82 -3.64 -3.82
C LYS A 103 -17.73 -3.29 -2.80
N ILE A 104 -16.49 -3.14 -3.28
CA ILE A 104 -15.39 -2.60 -2.48
C ILE A 104 -15.60 -1.09 -2.33
N PHE A 105 -15.56 -0.59 -1.10
CA PHE A 105 -15.52 0.85 -0.86
C PHE A 105 -14.15 1.38 -1.28
N HIS A 106 -14.15 2.48 -2.04
CA HIS A 106 -12.93 3.13 -2.49
C HIS A 106 -13.12 4.64 -2.42
N ALA A 107 -12.14 5.32 -1.87
CA ALA A 107 -12.07 6.78 -1.87
C ALA A 107 -10.62 7.23 -2.05
N LYS A 108 -10.45 8.33 -2.77
CA LYS A 108 -9.17 8.97 -3.04
C LYS A 108 -9.37 10.47 -2.97
N GLU A 109 -8.60 11.12 -2.12
CA GLU A 109 -8.68 12.56 -1.88
C GLU A 109 -7.31 13.17 -1.71
N THR A 110 -7.16 14.42 -2.12
CA THR A 110 -5.95 15.21 -1.89
C THR A 110 -6.27 16.35 -0.94
N VAL A 111 -5.55 16.41 0.17
CA VAL A 111 -5.63 17.48 1.17
C VAL A 111 -4.35 18.31 1.10
N TYR A 112 -4.44 19.59 1.40
CA TYR A 112 -3.28 20.47 1.45
C TYR A 112 -2.96 20.82 2.89
N GLU A 113 -1.76 20.50 3.34
CA GLU A 113 -1.23 20.91 4.64
C GLU A 113 -0.01 21.80 4.43
N ASN A 114 -0.10 23.04 4.91
CA ASN A 114 0.93 24.07 4.70
C ASN A 114 1.34 24.26 3.22
N GLY A 115 0.40 24.08 2.29
CA GLY A 115 0.66 24.15 0.85
C GLY A 115 1.23 22.90 0.22
N ILE A 116 1.49 21.86 0.99
CA ILE A 116 1.99 20.55 0.51
C ILE A 116 0.79 19.65 0.23
N PRO A 117 0.67 19.10 -0.99
CA PRO A 117 -0.38 18.14 -1.30
C PRO A 117 -0.12 16.81 -0.60
N ILE A 118 -1.13 16.31 0.08
CA ILE A 118 -1.15 15.00 0.71
C ILE A 118 -2.28 14.22 0.07
N GLU A 119 -1.94 13.20 -0.69
CA GLU A 119 -2.89 12.29 -1.28
C GLU A 119 -3.17 11.13 -0.33
N VAL A 120 -4.44 10.85 -0.09
CA VAL A 120 -4.89 9.70 0.71
C VAL A 120 -5.81 8.85 -0.15
N GLU A 121 -5.50 7.56 -0.28
CA GLU A 121 -6.34 6.61 -0.97
C GLU A 121 -6.64 5.44 -0.04
N ILE A 122 -7.92 5.03 0.02
CA ILE A 122 -8.40 3.90 0.83
C ILE A 122 -9.25 2.98 -0.02
N ALA A 123 -9.11 1.67 0.25
CA ALA A 123 -10.02 0.65 -0.25
C ALA A 123 -10.34 -0.32 0.88
N MET A 124 -11.62 -0.68 1.06
CA MET A 124 -12.03 -1.56 2.15
C MET A 124 -13.23 -2.42 1.80
N GLN A 125 -13.28 -3.61 2.40
CA GLN A 125 -14.35 -4.58 2.24
C GLN A 125 -14.43 -5.48 3.45
N TRP A 126 -15.64 -5.79 3.92
CA TRP A 126 -15.86 -6.74 5.01
C TRP A 126 -15.99 -8.17 4.48
N GLN A 127 -15.45 -9.10 5.24
CA GLN A 127 -15.47 -10.54 5.00
C GLN A 127 -15.91 -11.29 6.30
N ASP A 128 -16.18 -12.57 6.21
CA ASP A 128 -16.75 -13.40 7.29
C ASP A 128 -15.78 -13.80 8.42
N GLY A 129 -14.54 -13.35 8.39
CA GLY A 129 -13.55 -13.61 9.46
C GLY A 129 -13.68 -12.62 10.61
N TYR A 130 -12.95 -12.89 11.69
CA TYR A 130 -12.99 -12.12 12.93
C TYR A 130 -11.84 -11.10 13.07
N SER A 131 -10.84 -11.16 12.23
CA SER A 131 -9.66 -10.30 12.33
C SER A 131 -9.64 -9.21 11.28
N GLU A 132 -9.19 -8.02 11.65
CA GLU A 132 -8.85 -6.95 10.74
C GLU A 132 -7.60 -7.32 9.91
N VAL A 133 -7.65 -7.12 8.61
CA VAL A 133 -6.52 -7.25 7.69
C VAL A 133 -6.16 -5.86 7.20
N LEU A 134 -5.17 -5.27 7.84
CA LEU A 134 -4.70 -3.92 7.53
C LEU A 134 -3.43 -3.95 6.67
N SER A 135 -3.44 -3.19 5.60
CA SER A 135 -2.27 -2.90 4.77
C SER A 135 -2.11 -1.38 4.66
N ALA A 136 -1.22 -0.80 5.45
CA ALA A 136 -0.99 0.64 5.50
C ALA A 136 0.37 1.00 4.89
N TYR A 137 0.39 2.08 4.11
CA TYR A 137 1.57 2.55 3.39
C TYR A 137 1.75 4.05 3.49
N THR A 138 3.01 4.49 3.49
CA THR A 138 3.41 5.88 3.25
C THR A 138 4.45 5.88 2.13
N ASN A 139 4.17 6.57 1.02
CA ASN A 139 5.04 6.61 -0.16
C ASN A 139 5.50 5.20 -0.60
N ASN A 140 4.57 4.25 -0.69
CA ASN A 140 4.79 2.83 -1.03
C ASN A 140 5.61 2.02 0.00
N ILE A 141 5.95 2.60 1.16
CA ILE A 141 6.66 1.92 2.24
C ILE A 141 5.64 1.37 3.24
N PRO A 142 5.65 0.04 3.52
CA PRO A 142 4.71 -0.55 4.46
C PRO A 142 4.93 -0.03 5.89
N GLN A 143 3.84 0.38 6.53
CA GLN A 143 3.81 0.86 7.91
C GLN A 143 3.31 -0.27 8.81
N ARG A 144 4.21 -1.14 9.24
CA ARG A 144 3.86 -2.33 10.05
C ARG A 144 3.31 -1.98 11.42
N ASP A 145 3.84 -0.92 12.02
CA ASP A 145 3.45 -0.46 13.36
C ASP A 145 2.25 0.51 13.32
N GLY A 146 1.61 0.65 12.16
CA GLY A 146 0.53 1.61 11.95
C GLY A 146 1.05 3.01 11.66
N GLY A 147 0.37 4.04 12.20
CA GLY A 147 0.72 5.45 12.01
C GLY A 147 -0.47 6.36 12.30
N THR A 148 -0.22 7.66 12.31
CA THR A 148 -1.28 8.66 12.57
C THR A 148 -2.41 8.61 11.54
N HIS A 149 -2.09 8.30 10.28
CA HIS A 149 -3.08 8.11 9.21
C HIS A 149 -4.01 6.90 9.47
N VAL A 150 -3.48 5.78 9.98
CA VAL A 150 -4.28 4.61 10.38
C VAL A 150 -5.18 4.95 11.57
N THR A 151 -4.63 5.61 12.59
CA THR A 151 -5.39 6.05 13.76
C THR A 151 -6.49 7.01 13.37
N GLY A 152 -6.18 8.00 12.53
CA GLY A 152 -7.14 8.97 12.00
C GLY A 152 -8.29 8.29 11.24
N LEU A 153 -7.98 7.35 10.36
CA LEU A 153 -9.00 6.59 9.62
C LEU A 153 -9.90 5.77 10.55
N ARG A 154 -9.32 5.04 11.53
CA ARG A 154 -10.09 4.26 12.51
C ARG A 154 -11.04 5.13 13.33
N MET A 155 -10.58 6.30 13.79
CA MET A 155 -11.42 7.27 14.50
C MET A 155 -12.54 7.82 13.62
N ALA A 156 -12.23 8.19 12.38
CA ALA A 156 -13.21 8.71 11.42
C ALA A 156 -14.28 7.65 11.09
N MET A 157 -13.87 6.42 10.82
CA MET A 157 -14.75 5.29 10.52
C MET A 157 -15.70 5.01 11.70
N THR A 158 -15.17 4.91 12.92
CA THR A 158 -15.97 4.70 14.13
C THR A 158 -17.01 5.81 14.29
N ARG A 159 -16.60 7.06 14.14
CA ARG A 159 -17.51 8.22 14.25
C ARG A 159 -18.62 8.20 13.18
N VAL A 160 -18.26 7.93 11.92
CA VAL A 160 -19.23 7.93 10.83
C VAL A 160 -20.23 6.77 10.99
N LEU A 161 -19.76 5.58 11.35
CA LEU A 161 -20.64 4.42 11.56
C LEU A 161 -21.56 4.60 12.76
N LYS A 162 -21.08 5.14 13.90
CA LYS A 162 -21.94 5.47 15.04
C LYS A 162 -23.00 6.51 14.68
N ASN A 163 -22.63 7.54 13.95
CA ASN A 163 -23.59 8.54 13.49
C ASN A 163 -24.64 7.92 12.56
N TYR A 164 -24.22 7.03 11.64
CA TYR A 164 -25.15 6.33 10.74
C TYR A 164 -26.12 5.41 11.49
N ILE A 165 -25.62 4.60 12.44
CA ILE A 165 -26.43 3.74 13.30
C ILE A 165 -27.48 4.57 14.05
N SER A 166 -27.06 5.69 14.65
CA SER A 166 -27.92 6.58 15.40
C SER A 166 -28.99 7.25 14.52
N ALA A 167 -28.60 7.78 13.36
CA ALA A 167 -29.48 8.48 12.43
C ALA A 167 -30.54 7.54 11.79
N ASN A 168 -30.19 6.27 11.55
CA ASN A 168 -31.07 5.30 10.95
C ASN A 168 -31.76 4.38 11.97
N GLU A 169 -31.62 4.67 13.27
CA GLU A 169 -32.25 3.92 14.35
C GLU A 169 -31.94 2.40 14.33
N ILE A 170 -30.76 2.03 13.82
CA ILE A 170 -30.34 0.63 13.67
C ILE A 170 -30.19 0.00 15.06
N GLY A 171 -30.81 -1.18 15.27
CA GLY A 171 -30.76 -1.92 16.52
C GLY A 171 -31.63 -1.36 17.65
N LYS A 172 -32.55 -0.42 17.37
CA LYS A 172 -33.54 0.01 18.35
C LYS A 172 -34.64 -1.04 18.48
N LYS A 173 -34.95 -1.44 19.72
CA LYS A 173 -36.16 -2.17 20.02
C LYS A 173 -37.35 -1.22 19.98
N SER A 174 -38.54 -1.77 19.59
CA SER A 174 -39.79 -1.02 19.58
C SER A 174 -40.08 -0.44 20.97
N GLY A 175 -40.19 0.90 21.05
CA GLY A 175 -40.47 1.62 22.30
C GLY A 175 -39.20 2.13 23.06
N SER A 176 -38.00 1.84 22.61
CA SER A 176 -36.76 2.37 23.20
C SER A 176 -36.35 3.67 22.54
N LYS A 177 -35.94 4.67 23.35
CA LYS A 177 -35.37 5.95 22.87
C LYS A 177 -33.88 5.83 22.52
N LYS A 178 -33.22 4.75 22.89
CA LYS A 178 -31.79 4.51 22.69
C LYS A 178 -31.58 3.25 21.85
N ALA A 179 -30.60 3.24 20.98
CA ALA A 179 -30.20 2.01 20.29
C ALA A 179 -29.70 1.01 21.34
N ASP A 180 -30.16 -0.24 21.25
CA ASP A 180 -29.69 -1.32 22.13
C ASP A 180 -28.27 -1.80 21.70
N ILE A 181 -27.83 -1.40 20.50
CA ILE A 181 -26.52 -1.74 19.91
C ILE A 181 -25.67 -0.47 19.91
N ASP A 182 -24.61 -0.45 20.68
CA ASP A 182 -23.57 0.59 20.67
C ASP A 182 -22.20 -0.09 20.43
N PRO A 183 -21.88 -0.45 19.18
CA PRO A 183 -20.65 -1.17 18.88
C PRO A 183 -19.43 -0.29 19.13
N GLU A 184 -18.37 -0.90 19.63
CA GLU A 184 -17.07 -0.28 19.76
C GLU A 184 -16.34 -0.20 18.41
N GLY A 185 -15.26 0.56 18.36
CA GLY A 185 -14.49 0.68 17.13
C GLY A 185 -13.90 -0.64 16.65
N ASP A 186 -13.56 -1.54 17.57
CA ASP A 186 -13.00 -2.86 17.24
C ASP A 186 -14.07 -3.78 16.64
N ASP A 187 -15.30 -3.77 17.17
CA ASP A 187 -16.43 -4.52 16.60
C ASP A 187 -16.71 -4.11 15.16
N MET A 188 -16.58 -2.81 14.85
CA MET A 188 -16.78 -2.29 13.50
C MET A 188 -15.70 -2.70 12.51
N ARG A 189 -14.52 -3.08 13.01
CA ARG A 189 -13.37 -3.52 12.20
C ARG A 189 -13.24 -5.04 12.14
N GLU A 190 -14.08 -5.77 12.84
CA GLU A 190 -14.14 -7.22 12.75
C GLU A 190 -14.43 -7.65 11.31
N GLY A 191 -13.59 -8.52 10.75
CA GLY A 191 -13.69 -8.96 9.36
C GLY A 191 -13.34 -7.90 8.31
N LEU A 192 -12.81 -6.74 8.70
CA LEU A 192 -12.45 -5.70 7.75
C LEU A 192 -11.12 -6.01 7.05
N THR A 193 -11.13 -6.03 5.72
CA THR A 193 -9.92 -5.93 4.88
C THR A 193 -9.79 -4.49 4.40
N LEU A 194 -8.71 -3.84 4.81
CA LEU A 194 -8.45 -2.43 4.57
C LEU A 194 -7.06 -2.23 3.97
N SER A 195 -6.99 -1.51 2.86
CA SER A 195 -5.75 -0.95 2.33
C SER A 195 -5.80 0.58 2.36
N LEU A 196 -4.76 1.18 2.88
CA LEU A 196 -4.61 2.63 3.05
C LEU A 196 -3.24 3.05 2.56
N ILE A 197 -3.18 4.00 1.65
CA ILE A 197 -1.94 4.65 1.25
C ILE A 197 -2.04 6.15 1.50
N HIS A 198 -0.96 6.70 2.01
CA HIS A 198 -0.70 8.12 2.16
C HIS A 198 0.52 8.48 1.32
N ILE A 199 0.36 9.42 0.41
CA ILE A 199 1.42 9.91 -0.47
C ILE A 199 1.62 11.39 -0.19
N SER A 200 2.84 11.76 0.20
CA SER A 200 3.27 13.14 0.34
C SER A 200 4.59 13.32 -0.40
N GLU A 201 4.71 14.37 -1.17
CA GLU A 201 6.01 14.70 -1.75
C GLU A 201 6.97 15.14 -0.64
N PRO A 202 8.20 14.65 -0.60
CA PRO A 202 9.21 15.16 0.33
C PRO A 202 9.53 16.61 -0.04
N THR A 203 9.48 17.49 0.95
CA THR A 203 9.96 18.88 0.88
C THR A 203 11.47 18.93 0.77
#